data_45fcb68ffce90d24035b0d52c3a4e04f
#
_entry.id   45fcb68ffce90d24035b0d52c3a4e04f
#
_cell.length_a   1.000
_cell.length_b   1.000
_cell.length_c   1.000
_cell.angle_alpha   90.00
_cell.angle_beta   90.00
_cell.angle_gamma   90.00
#
_symmetry.space_group_name_H-M   'P 1'
#
loop_
_entity.id
_entity.type
_entity.pdbx_description
1 polymer ?
#
loop_
_entity_poly.entity_id
_entity_poly.type
_entity_poly.pdbx_seq_one_letter_code
_entity_poly.pdbx_strand_id
1 'polypeptide(L)'
;MVIEEIIYRHSITSPEKTAVISGEVTVSYRVLWKNIKHTAAYFISKGVGKGDRIIVSASKNIDFIYVYFGAHLAGCTCVPIDPETNVTRLERIIDCAAPSMIIGELRNKGGHEVLPFTEIGSDKDFDVVFPQERDIADLLFTTGTTGMPKGVVLSYSNQLSAVNNINTFIGNNSEDVELLALPISHSFGLGRLRCVLAKGATLVLLGSFASMKRFFGEIERCRVTGFGMVPASWAYIAKMSADRIARYAS
;
A
#
# COMPACT_ATOMS: atom_id res chain seq x y z
N MET A 1 9.32 17.11 3.29
CA MET A 1 8.38 16.64 2.23
C MET A 1 8.05 15.19 2.49
N VAL A 2 6.78 14.81 2.42
CA VAL A 2 6.30 13.42 2.65
C VAL A 2 5.80 12.80 1.35
N ILE A 3 5.58 11.48 1.33
CA ILE A 3 5.17 10.76 0.10
C ILE A 3 3.80 11.27 -0.40
N GLU A 4 2.89 11.58 0.49
CA GLU A 4 1.56 12.14 0.20
C GLU A 4 1.67 13.48 -0.56
N GLU A 5 2.60 14.34 -0.18
CA GLU A 5 2.89 15.59 -0.89
C GLU A 5 3.46 15.33 -2.29
N ILE A 6 4.27 14.28 -2.44
CA ILE A 6 4.81 13.88 -3.76
C ILE A 6 3.69 13.38 -4.67
N ILE A 7 2.79 12.52 -4.16
CA ILE A 7 1.61 12.04 -4.90
C ILE A 7 0.71 13.21 -5.30
N TYR A 8 0.49 14.18 -4.41
CA TYR A 8 -0.23 15.41 -4.72
C TYR A 8 0.41 16.16 -5.88
N ARG A 9 1.73 16.36 -5.85
CA ARG A 9 2.44 17.03 -6.96
C ARG A 9 2.26 16.30 -8.29
N HIS A 10 2.32 14.96 -8.31
CA HIS A 10 2.04 14.18 -9.52
C HIS A 10 0.60 14.35 -10.01
N SER A 11 -0.37 14.50 -9.11
CA SER A 11 -1.77 14.76 -9.49
C SER A 11 -1.98 16.11 -10.17
N ILE A 12 -1.04 17.05 -10.02
CA ILE A 12 -1.05 18.37 -10.66
C ILE A 12 -0.19 18.37 -11.93
N THR A 13 1.04 17.84 -11.85
CA THR A 13 2.01 17.92 -12.95
C THR A 13 1.75 16.89 -14.06
N SER A 14 1.16 15.75 -13.71
CA SER A 14 0.85 14.66 -14.64
C SER A 14 -0.51 14.01 -14.32
N PRO A 15 -1.61 14.81 -14.30
CA PRO A 15 -2.90 14.41 -13.75
C PRO A 15 -3.51 13.19 -14.43
N GLU A 16 -3.36 13.06 -15.74
CA GLU A 16 -3.95 11.97 -16.53
C GLU A 16 -3.05 10.74 -16.62
N LYS A 17 -1.82 10.83 -16.11
CA LYS A 17 -0.92 9.68 -16.09
C LYS A 17 -1.50 8.59 -15.19
N THR A 18 -1.42 7.34 -15.66
CA THR A 18 -1.84 6.16 -14.90
C THR A 18 -0.98 6.01 -13.64
N ALA A 19 -1.62 5.98 -12.49
CA ALA A 19 -0.98 5.72 -11.20
C ALA A 19 -1.09 4.25 -10.80
N VAL A 20 -2.30 3.66 -10.95
CA VAL A 20 -2.58 2.29 -10.50
C VAL A 20 -3.44 1.55 -11.53
N ILE A 21 -3.10 0.29 -11.77
CA ILE A 21 -3.89 -0.68 -12.56
C ILE A 21 -4.22 -1.87 -11.66
N SER A 22 -5.50 -2.27 -11.62
CA SER A 22 -5.96 -3.47 -10.92
C SER A 22 -7.00 -4.21 -11.76
N GLY A 23 -6.60 -5.29 -12.40
CA GLY A 23 -7.43 -5.94 -13.43
C GLY A 23 -7.77 -4.96 -14.55
N GLU A 24 -9.06 -4.76 -14.83
CA GLU A 24 -9.54 -3.82 -15.86
C GLU A 24 -9.66 -2.37 -15.36
N VAL A 25 -9.50 -2.13 -14.06
CA VAL A 25 -9.62 -0.80 -13.49
C VAL A 25 -8.30 -0.05 -13.59
N THR A 26 -8.34 1.15 -14.17
CA THR A 26 -7.19 2.04 -14.30
C THR A 26 -7.50 3.37 -13.60
N VAL A 27 -6.57 3.83 -12.77
CA VAL A 27 -6.69 5.05 -11.98
C VAL A 27 -5.55 6.00 -12.31
N SER A 28 -5.87 7.24 -12.70
CA SER A 28 -4.87 8.29 -12.92
C SER A 28 -4.42 8.93 -11.59
N TYR A 29 -3.31 9.68 -11.61
CA TYR A 29 -2.84 10.42 -10.44
C TYR A 29 -3.87 11.43 -9.92
N ARG A 30 -4.63 12.08 -10.80
CA ARG A 30 -5.75 12.96 -10.43
C ARG A 30 -6.83 12.19 -9.64
N VAL A 31 -7.25 11.04 -10.15
CA VAL A 31 -8.29 10.21 -9.51
C VAL A 31 -7.76 9.61 -8.21
N LEU A 32 -6.51 9.14 -8.19
CA LEU A 32 -5.85 8.66 -6.98
C LEU A 32 -5.87 9.71 -5.87
N TRP A 33 -5.41 10.92 -6.16
CA TRP A 33 -5.39 12.00 -5.18
C TRP A 33 -6.78 12.40 -4.70
N LYS A 34 -7.75 12.51 -5.63
CA LYS A 34 -9.14 12.80 -5.27
C LYS A 34 -9.67 11.81 -4.23
N ASN A 35 -9.47 10.51 -4.44
CA ASN A 35 -9.96 9.48 -3.53
C ASN A 35 -9.19 9.46 -2.19
N ILE A 36 -7.88 9.73 -2.20
CA ILE A 36 -7.10 9.93 -0.97
C ILE A 36 -7.70 11.09 -0.14
N LYS A 37 -8.02 12.23 -0.77
CA LYS A 37 -8.69 13.35 -0.08
C LYS A 37 -10.05 12.97 0.48
N HIS A 38 -10.89 12.29 -0.31
CA HIS A 38 -12.21 11.83 0.14
C HIS A 38 -12.13 10.91 1.35
N THR A 39 -11.14 10.04 1.37
CA THR A 39 -10.87 9.15 2.50
C THR A 39 -10.39 9.93 3.72
N ALA A 40 -9.48 10.89 3.57
CA ALA A 40 -9.05 11.74 4.67
C ALA A 40 -10.21 12.56 5.25
N ALA A 41 -11.05 13.14 4.39
CA ALA A 41 -12.26 13.87 4.80
C ALA A 41 -13.23 12.98 5.61
N TYR A 42 -13.35 11.70 5.25
CA TYR A 42 -14.12 10.74 6.03
C TYR A 42 -13.58 10.60 7.46
N PHE A 43 -12.28 10.33 7.63
CA PHE A 43 -11.68 10.21 8.96
C PHE A 43 -11.86 11.47 9.80
N ILE A 44 -11.56 12.62 9.24
CA ILE A 44 -11.73 13.92 9.91
C ILE A 44 -13.21 14.11 10.33
N SER A 45 -14.18 13.74 9.47
CA SER A 45 -15.61 13.86 9.78
C SER A 45 -16.07 12.95 10.92
N LYS A 46 -15.31 11.87 11.17
CA LYS A 46 -15.56 10.94 12.29
C LYS A 46 -14.78 11.33 13.55
N GLY A 47 -14.07 12.46 13.54
CA GLY A 47 -13.22 12.90 14.65
C GLY A 47 -11.94 12.08 14.81
N VAL A 48 -11.53 11.35 13.77
CA VAL A 48 -10.34 10.50 13.77
C VAL A 48 -9.21 11.24 13.05
N GLY A 49 -8.03 11.33 13.68
CA GLY A 49 -6.94 12.14 13.17
C GLY A 49 -5.62 11.89 13.90
N LYS A 50 -4.87 12.98 14.14
CA LYS A 50 -3.51 12.90 14.71
C LYS A 50 -3.50 12.18 16.06
N GLY A 51 -2.69 11.13 16.14
CA GLY A 51 -2.56 10.29 17.34
C GLY A 51 -3.45 9.04 17.33
N ASP A 52 -4.40 8.95 16.40
CA ASP A 52 -5.21 7.74 16.20
C ASP A 52 -4.49 6.69 15.36
N ARG A 53 -4.82 5.42 15.58
CA ARG A 53 -4.31 4.27 14.81
C ARG A 53 -5.47 3.63 14.06
N ILE A 54 -5.24 3.38 12.78
CA ILE A 54 -6.21 2.72 11.90
C ILE A 54 -5.62 1.37 11.49
N ILE A 55 -6.26 0.28 11.89
CA ILE A 55 -5.95 -1.03 11.33
C ILE A 55 -6.57 -1.11 9.94
N VAL A 56 -5.76 -1.45 8.93
CA VAL A 56 -6.21 -1.58 7.55
C VAL A 56 -5.87 -2.97 7.03
N SER A 57 -6.88 -3.69 6.56
CA SER A 57 -6.66 -4.95 5.84
C SER A 57 -5.82 -4.68 4.59
N ALA A 58 -4.62 -5.24 4.55
CA ALA A 58 -3.65 -5.04 3.48
C ALA A 58 -4.00 -5.89 2.24
N SER A 59 -5.23 -5.77 1.78
CA SER A 59 -5.72 -6.36 0.54
C SER A 59 -5.09 -5.64 -0.66
N LYS A 60 -4.62 -6.40 -1.66
CA LYS A 60 -4.05 -5.83 -2.88
C LYS A 60 -5.16 -5.35 -3.83
N ASN A 61 -5.83 -4.29 -3.42
CA ASN A 61 -6.84 -3.57 -4.19
C ASN A 61 -6.54 -2.06 -4.16
N ILE A 62 -7.23 -1.31 -4.97
CA ILE A 62 -7.06 0.15 -5.07
C ILE A 62 -7.55 0.84 -3.80
N ASP A 63 -8.62 0.33 -3.18
CA ASP A 63 -9.23 0.94 -2.00
C ASP A 63 -8.29 0.94 -0.80
N PHE A 64 -7.45 -0.10 -0.65
CA PHE A 64 -6.38 -0.08 0.34
C PHE A 64 -5.48 1.14 0.16
N ILE A 65 -5.11 1.49 -1.07
CA ILE A 65 -4.22 2.62 -1.36
C ILE A 65 -4.89 3.94 -0.95
N TYR A 66 -6.18 4.08 -1.23
CA TYR A 66 -6.95 5.25 -0.83
C TYR A 66 -7.02 5.40 0.69
N VAL A 67 -7.33 4.30 1.39
CA VAL A 67 -7.45 4.30 2.85
C VAL A 67 -6.08 4.50 3.50
N TYR A 68 -5.05 3.86 3.00
CA TYR A 68 -3.68 3.97 3.53
C TYR A 68 -3.17 5.42 3.50
N PHE A 69 -3.17 6.05 2.33
CA PHE A 69 -2.71 7.44 2.21
C PHE A 69 -3.73 8.45 2.74
N GLY A 70 -5.02 8.14 2.70
CA GLY A 70 -6.06 8.99 3.29
C GLY A 70 -5.97 9.05 4.80
N ALA A 71 -5.68 7.94 5.47
CA ALA A 71 -5.43 7.91 6.91
C ALA A 71 -4.18 8.73 7.28
N HIS A 72 -3.09 8.59 6.51
CA HIS A 72 -1.90 9.42 6.65
C HIS A 72 -2.22 10.92 6.51
N LEU A 73 -2.99 11.28 5.48
CA LEU A 73 -3.38 12.67 5.22
C LEU A 73 -4.27 13.25 6.34
N ALA A 74 -5.06 12.40 7.01
CA ALA A 74 -5.81 12.77 8.21
C ALA A 74 -4.94 12.84 9.48
N GLY A 75 -3.65 12.47 9.41
CA GLY A 75 -2.70 12.45 10.52
C GLY A 75 -2.71 11.17 11.35
N CYS A 76 -3.41 10.13 10.90
CA CYS A 76 -3.47 8.84 11.61
C CYS A 76 -2.21 8.00 11.35
N THR A 77 -1.92 7.11 12.29
CA THR A 77 -0.94 6.04 12.11
C THR A 77 -1.60 4.81 11.49
N CYS A 78 -1.12 4.35 10.33
CA CYS A 78 -1.62 3.13 9.70
C CYS A 78 -1.00 1.87 10.31
N VAL A 79 -1.85 0.85 10.48
CA VAL A 79 -1.48 -0.49 10.94
C VAL A 79 -1.92 -1.50 9.88
N PRO A 80 -1.13 -1.70 8.81
CA PRO A 80 -1.47 -2.67 7.77
C PRO A 80 -1.33 -4.10 8.30
N ILE A 81 -2.38 -4.90 8.16
CA ILE A 81 -2.38 -6.30 8.58
C ILE A 81 -2.78 -7.22 7.43
N ASP A 82 -2.28 -8.45 7.46
CA ASP A 82 -2.66 -9.46 6.47
C ASP A 82 -4.15 -9.81 6.60
N PRO A 83 -4.94 -9.82 5.51
CA PRO A 83 -6.35 -10.23 5.52
C PRO A 83 -6.60 -11.62 6.13
N GLU A 84 -5.60 -12.52 6.01
CA GLU A 84 -5.65 -13.89 6.52
C GLU A 84 -5.15 -14.01 7.98
N THR A 85 -4.89 -12.88 8.65
CA THR A 85 -4.45 -12.87 10.06
C THR A 85 -5.43 -13.66 10.92
N ASN A 86 -4.91 -14.62 11.71
CA ASN A 86 -5.75 -15.40 12.63
C ASN A 86 -6.21 -14.56 13.83
N VAL A 87 -7.32 -14.98 14.46
CA VAL A 87 -7.97 -14.26 15.57
C VAL A 87 -6.99 -13.96 16.70
N THR A 88 -6.23 -14.94 17.19
CA THR A 88 -5.32 -14.74 18.31
C THR A 88 -4.28 -13.66 18.04
N ARG A 89 -3.75 -13.61 16.81
CA ARG A 89 -2.80 -12.57 16.40
C ARG A 89 -3.49 -11.21 16.23
N LEU A 90 -4.69 -11.20 15.69
CA LEU A 90 -5.48 -9.98 15.52
C LEU A 90 -5.77 -9.33 16.89
N GLU A 91 -6.25 -10.10 17.88
CA GLU A 91 -6.51 -9.61 19.23
C GLU A 91 -5.26 -8.98 19.85
N ARG A 92 -4.11 -9.65 19.78
CA ARG A 92 -2.85 -9.11 20.29
C ARG A 92 -2.41 -7.81 19.59
N ILE A 93 -2.68 -7.68 18.28
CA ILE A 93 -2.39 -6.46 17.53
C ILE A 93 -3.35 -5.35 17.99
N ILE A 94 -4.63 -5.65 18.16
CA ILE A 94 -5.64 -4.69 18.65
C ILE A 94 -5.29 -4.21 20.04
N ASP A 95 -4.96 -5.12 20.97
CA ASP A 95 -4.54 -4.77 22.33
C ASP A 95 -3.31 -3.85 22.35
N CYS A 96 -2.34 -4.13 21.47
CA CYS A 96 -1.10 -3.33 21.39
C CYS A 96 -1.32 -1.97 20.67
N ALA A 97 -2.06 -1.97 19.57
CA ALA A 97 -2.25 -0.78 18.76
C ALA A 97 -3.37 0.12 19.29
N ALA A 98 -4.34 -0.40 20.03
CA ALA A 98 -5.56 0.29 20.48
C ALA A 98 -6.15 1.16 19.34
N PRO A 99 -6.63 0.54 18.23
CA PRO A 99 -7.05 1.28 17.04
C PRO A 99 -8.36 2.00 17.27
N SER A 100 -8.51 3.17 16.66
CA SER A 100 -9.78 3.91 16.61
C SER A 100 -10.75 3.32 15.59
N MET A 101 -10.23 2.65 14.55
CA MET A 101 -11.02 1.96 13.52
C MET A 101 -10.28 0.75 12.96
N ILE A 102 -11.04 -0.24 12.48
CA ILE A 102 -10.55 -1.38 11.70
C ILE A 102 -11.27 -1.37 10.36
N ILE A 103 -10.53 -1.39 9.25
CA ILE A 103 -11.07 -1.18 7.91
C ILE A 103 -10.64 -2.30 6.96
N GLY A 104 -11.55 -2.69 6.10
CA GLY A 104 -11.32 -3.61 5.00
C GLY A 104 -11.88 -5.00 5.24
N GLU A 105 -11.35 -5.99 4.53
CA GLU A 105 -11.82 -7.37 4.59
C GLU A 105 -10.85 -8.19 5.43
N LEU A 106 -11.32 -8.70 6.55
CA LEU A 106 -10.60 -9.65 7.39
C LEU A 106 -11.34 -10.99 7.40
N ARG A 107 -10.61 -12.07 7.16
CA ARG A 107 -11.19 -13.43 7.22
C ARG A 107 -11.72 -13.76 8.61
N ASN A 108 -11.03 -13.32 9.65
CA ASN A 108 -11.40 -13.50 11.04
C ASN A 108 -11.48 -12.15 11.73
N LYS A 109 -12.66 -11.79 12.22
CA LYS A 109 -12.92 -10.48 12.82
C LYS A 109 -12.81 -10.47 14.35
N GLY A 110 -12.78 -11.64 15.01
CA GLY A 110 -12.67 -11.76 16.49
C GLY A 110 -13.81 -11.05 17.25
N GLY A 111 -14.97 -10.84 16.63
CA GLY A 111 -16.06 -10.07 17.24
C GLY A 111 -15.93 -8.55 17.11
N HIS A 112 -14.86 -8.04 16.51
CA HIS A 112 -14.68 -6.61 16.28
C HIS A 112 -15.48 -6.10 15.08
N GLU A 113 -15.93 -4.84 15.18
CA GLU A 113 -16.50 -4.13 14.05
C GLU A 113 -15.39 -3.82 13.02
N VAL A 114 -15.62 -4.22 11.77
CA VAL A 114 -14.72 -3.97 10.65
C VAL A 114 -15.51 -3.28 9.56
N LEU A 115 -15.17 -2.04 9.29
CA LEU A 115 -15.81 -1.23 8.25
C LEU A 115 -15.32 -1.67 6.86
N PRO A 116 -16.21 -1.96 5.91
CA PRO A 116 -15.78 -2.28 4.55
C PRO A 116 -15.20 -1.05 3.86
N PHE A 117 -14.29 -1.25 2.91
CA PHE A 117 -13.70 -0.14 2.15
C PHE A 117 -14.75 0.74 1.45
N THR A 118 -15.86 0.15 1.03
CA THR A 118 -16.96 0.85 0.34
C THR A 118 -17.69 1.90 1.18
N GLU A 119 -17.53 1.85 2.49
CA GLU A 119 -18.12 2.84 3.41
C GLU A 119 -17.16 4.01 3.71
N ILE A 120 -15.92 3.92 3.22
CA ILE A 120 -14.87 4.90 3.50
C ILE A 120 -14.81 5.93 2.39
N GLY A 121 -15.38 7.08 2.61
CA GLY A 121 -15.33 8.21 1.70
C GLY A 121 -16.26 9.34 2.13
N SER A 122 -15.93 10.55 1.76
CA SER A 122 -16.73 11.74 2.02
C SER A 122 -16.46 12.79 0.96
N ASP A 123 -17.52 13.40 0.46
CA ASP A 123 -17.44 14.53 -0.48
C ASP A 123 -17.20 15.88 0.21
N LYS A 124 -17.05 15.89 1.54
CA LYS A 124 -16.72 17.12 2.28
C LYS A 124 -15.31 17.56 1.89
N ASP A 125 -15.18 18.84 1.61
CA ASP A 125 -13.85 19.44 1.38
C ASP A 125 -13.20 19.83 2.70
N PHE A 126 -11.87 19.87 2.72
CA PHE A 126 -11.07 20.33 3.84
C PHE A 126 -9.73 20.88 3.35
N ASP A 127 -9.14 21.76 4.12
CA ASP A 127 -7.81 22.28 3.86
C ASP A 127 -6.76 21.21 4.15
N VAL A 128 -6.04 20.81 3.09
CA VAL A 128 -5.04 19.75 3.19
C VAL A 128 -3.82 20.25 3.95
N VAL A 129 -3.54 19.62 5.08
CA VAL A 129 -2.31 19.82 5.86
C VAL A 129 -1.49 18.53 5.81
N PHE A 130 -0.33 18.60 5.18
CA PHE A 130 0.55 17.43 5.10
C PHE A 130 1.17 17.10 6.46
N PRO A 131 1.35 15.80 6.79
CA PRO A 131 2.02 15.38 8.01
C PRO A 131 3.47 15.91 8.07
N GLN A 132 3.99 16.02 9.28
CA GLN A 132 5.40 16.38 9.48
C GLN A 132 6.29 15.14 9.37
N GLU A 133 7.51 15.30 8.88
CA GLU A 133 8.47 14.19 8.68
C GLU A 133 8.73 13.37 9.95
N ARG A 134 8.66 14.00 11.12
CA ARG A 134 8.85 13.35 12.44
C ARG A 134 7.61 12.63 12.97
N ASP A 135 6.43 12.88 12.40
CA ASP A 135 5.19 12.22 12.84
C ASP A 135 5.27 10.73 12.49
N ILE A 136 4.53 9.92 13.25
CA ILE A 136 4.47 8.48 13.04
C ILE A 136 3.50 8.20 11.87
N ALA A 137 3.98 7.48 10.88
CA ALA A 137 3.19 7.08 9.71
C ALA A 137 2.62 5.68 9.86
N ASP A 138 3.47 4.69 10.15
CA ASP A 138 3.05 3.29 10.26
C ASP A 138 3.46 2.64 11.58
N LEU A 139 2.67 1.63 11.95
CA LEU A 139 2.99 0.62 12.94
C LEU A 139 2.94 -0.77 12.27
N LEU A 140 4.10 -1.34 11.98
CA LEU A 140 4.21 -2.64 11.31
C LEU A 140 4.48 -3.76 12.30
N PHE A 141 3.63 -4.79 12.32
CA PHE A 141 3.78 -5.92 13.22
C PHE A 141 4.58 -7.07 12.61
N THR A 142 5.70 -7.40 13.22
CA THR A 142 6.51 -8.56 12.85
C THR A 142 6.03 -9.85 13.53
N THR A 143 6.41 -11.01 12.99
CA THR A 143 6.02 -12.33 13.55
C THR A 143 6.67 -12.66 14.89
N GLY A 144 7.66 -11.89 15.35
CA GLY A 144 8.33 -12.06 16.64
C GLY A 144 8.74 -13.51 16.97
N THR A 145 9.98 -13.77 17.34
CA THR A 145 10.48 -15.11 17.75
C THR A 145 9.87 -15.60 19.08
N THR A 146 9.27 -14.69 19.85
CA THR A 146 8.69 -14.96 21.18
C THR A 146 7.17 -15.22 21.14
N GLY A 147 6.56 -15.34 19.96
CA GLY A 147 5.12 -15.54 19.79
C GLY A 147 4.26 -14.29 20.04
N MET A 148 4.82 -13.21 20.60
CA MET A 148 4.13 -11.91 20.71
C MET A 148 4.46 -11.01 19.51
N PRO A 149 3.46 -10.42 18.84
CA PRO A 149 3.72 -9.46 17.77
C PRO A 149 4.51 -8.26 18.30
N LYS A 150 5.57 -7.88 17.61
CA LYS A 150 6.32 -6.65 17.92
C LYS A 150 5.95 -5.58 16.90
N GLY A 151 5.45 -4.45 17.39
CA GLY A 151 5.15 -3.28 16.56
C GLY A 151 6.41 -2.47 16.29
N VAL A 152 6.75 -2.30 15.02
CA VAL A 152 7.82 -1.41 14.56
C VAL A 152 7.21 -0.10 14.13
N VAL A 153 7.61 0.97 14.81
CA VAL A 153 7.13 2.33 14.53
C VAL A 153 7.98 2.95 13.43
N LEU A 154 7.34 3.47 12.40
CA LEU A 154 7.98 4.16 11.28
C LEU A 154 7.45 5.58 11.15
N SER A 155 8.36 6.55 11.15
CA SER A 155 8.02 7.95 10.84
C SER A 155 7.94 8.18 9.33
N TYR A 156 7.35 9.31 8.91
CA TYR A 156 7.34 9.73 7.50
C TYR A 156 8.77 9.89 6.96
N SER A 157 9.71 10.39 7.78
CA SER A 157 11.13 10.49 7.38
C SER A 157 11.78 9.13 7.14
N ASN A 158 11.44 8.10 7.94
CA ASN A 158 11.92 6.74 7.70
C ASN A 158 11.41 6.19 6.36
N GLN A 159 10.11 6.41 6.07
CA GLN A 159 9.52 5.98 4.80
C GLN A 159 10.18 6.68 3.60
N LEU A 160 10.32 8.01 3.66
CA LEU A 160 10.91 8.79 2.57
C LEU A 160 12.38 8.42 2.33
N SER A 161 13.16 8.24 3.40
CA SER A 161 14.56 7.82 3.29
C SER A 161 14.70 6.45 2.64
N ALA A 162 13.86 5.48 3.04
CA ALA A 162 13.84 4.16 2.43
C ALA A 162 13.45 4.23 0.94
N VAL A 163 12.42 5.00 0.59
CA VAL A 163 11.97 5.21 -0.79
C VAL A 163 13.08 5.82 -1.66
N ASN A 164 13.74 6.86 -1.17
CA ASN A 164 14.82 7.53 -1.89
C ASN A 164 16.01 6.59 -2.12
N ASN A 165 16.43 5.85 -1.09
CA ASN A 165 17.53 4.90 -1.18
C ASN A 165 17.22 3.77 -2.18
N ILE A 166 16.04 3.16 -2.08
CA ILE A 166 15.64 2.07 -2.98
C ILE A 166 15.53 2.57 -4.42
N ASN A 167 14.84 3.69 -4.64
CA ASN A 167 14.65 4.24 -5.98
C ASN A 167 15.97 4.67 -6.63
N THR A 168 16.91 5.20 -5.85
CA THR A 168 18.25 5.56 -6.34
C THR A 168 19.05 4.32 -6.70
N PHE A 169 19.03 3.30 -5.84
CA PHE A 169 19.80 2.06 -6.06
C PHE A 169 19.30 1.27 -7.28
N ILE A 170 17.97 1.18 -7.44
CA ILE A 170 17.37 0.44 -8.57
C ILE A 170 17.38 1.27 -9.86
N GLY A 171 17.44 2.59 -9.76
CA GLY A 171 17.35 3.50 -10.91
C GLY A 171 15.91 3.72 -11.37
N ASN A 172 14.92 3.58 -10.48
CA ASN A 172 13.52 3.77 -10.83
C ASN A 172 13.25 5.19 -11.34
N ASN A 173 12.38 5.30 -12.33
CA ASN A 173 11.98 6.55 -12.95
C ASN A 173 10.44 6.61 -13.17
N SER A 174 9.96 7.73 -13.68
CA SER A 174 8.52 7.93 -13.87
C SER A 174 7.90 7.05 -14.96
N GLU A 175 8.68 6.59 -15.92
CA GLU A 175 8.18 5.76 -17.04
C GLU A 175 8.04 4.29 -16.69
N ASP A 176 8.49 3.90 -15.49
CA ASP A 176 8.38 2.52 -15.04
C ASP A 176 6.92 2.09 -14.83
N VAL A 177 6.69 0.82 -15.15
CA VAL A 177 5.44 0.11 -14.84
C VAL A 177 5.81 -1.10 -13.98
N GLU A 178 5.52 -1.02 -12.69
CA GLU A 178 5.90 -2.08 -11.76
C GLU A 178 4.75 -2.99 -11.38
N LEU A 179 4.94 -4.31 -11.55
CA LEU A 179 3.99 -5.32 -11.10
C LEU A 179 4.23 -5.66 -9.62
N LEU A 180 3.24 -5.41 -8.78
CA LEU A 180 3.28 -5.69 -7.36
C LEU A 180 2.45 -6.93 -7.02
N ALA A 181 3.13 -8.06 -6.82
CA ALA A 181 2.54 -9.32 -6.34
C ALA A 181 2.90 -9.65 -4.89
N LEU A 182 3.84 -8.90 -4.30
CA LEU A 182 4.27 -9.05 -2.90
C LEU A 182 3.14 -8.67 -1.93
N PRO A 183 3.06 -9.32 -0.74
CA PRO A 183 2.14 -8.89 0.31
C PRO A 183 2.44 -7.46 0.78
N ILE A 184 1.44 -6.60 0.75
CA ILE A 184 1.55 -5.20 1.20
C ILE A 184 1.31 -5.03 2.71
N SER A 185 1.02 -6.12 3.43
CA SER A 185 1.09 -6.20 4.90
C SER A 185 2.53 -6.26 5.43
N HIS A 186 3.52 -6.43 4.56
CA HIS A 186 4.94 -6.48 4.90
C HIS A 186 5.71 -5.30 4.33
N SER A 187 6.79 -4.92 5.01
CA SER A 187 7.62 -3.76 4.66
C SER A 187 8.13 -3.78 3.22
N PHE A 188 8.43 -4.95 2.65
CA PHE A 188 8.93 -5.05 1.29
C PHE A 188 7.84 -4.67 0.27
N GLY A 189 6.67 -5.33 0.29
CA GLY A 189 5.59 -5.02 -0.65
C GLY A 189 5.05 -3.60 -0.48
N LEU A 190 4.83 -3.16 0.78
CA LEU A 190 4.39 -1.80 1.08
C LEU A 190 5.44 -0.75 0.69
N GLY A 191 6.73 -1.09 0.84
CA GLY A 191 7.86 -0.27 0.40
C GLY A 191 7.87 -0.08 -1.12
N ARG A 192 7.65 -1.15 -1.90
CA ARG A 192 7.57 -1.06 -3.36
C ARG A 192 6.41 -0.18 -3.82
N LEU A 193 5.22 -0.34 -3.22
CA LEU A 193 4.06 0.53 -3.48
C LEU A 193 4.43 2.02 -3.33
N ARG A 194 5.08 2.37 -2.20
CA ARG A 194 5.54 3.75 -1.96
C ARG A 194 6.59 4.21 -2.98
N CYS A 195 7.54 3.35 -3.32
CA CYS A 195 8.60 3.66 -4.29
C CYS A 195 8.04 4.05 -5.65
N VAL A 196 7.09 3.26 -6.15
CA VAL A 196 6.45 3.48 -7.45
C VAL A 196 5.67 4.78 -7.47
N LEU A 197 4.77 4.98 -6.49
CA LEU A 197 3.93 6.17 -6.45
C LEU A 197 4.73 7.45 -6.18
N ALA A 198 5.81 7.38 -5.40
CA ALA A 198 6.70 8.51 -5.18
C ALA A 198 7.50 8.91 -6.44
N LYS A 199 7.75 7.99 -7.36
CA LYS A 199 8.39 8.30 -8.65
C LYS A 199 7.43 8.81 -9.72
N GLY A 200 6.13 8.81 -9.47
CA GLY A 200 5.15 9.11 -10.51
C GLY A 200 5.05 8.01 -11.56
N ALA A 201 5.47 6.80 -11.23
CA ALA A 201 5.41 5.61 -12.06
C ALA A 201 4.06 4.90 -11.98
N THR A 202 3.84 3.85 -12.76
CA THR A 202 2.59 3.08 -12.76
C THR A 202 2.71 1.82 -11.92
N LEU A 203 1.80 1.60 -11.00
CA LEU A 203 1.70 0.40 -10.17
C LEU A 203 0.64 -0.56 -10.73
N VAL A 204 1.00 -1.80 -11.03
CA VAL A 204 0.08 -2.87 -11.44
C VAL A 204 -0.10 -3.82 -10.26
N LEU A 205 -1.33 -3.92 -9.73
CA LEU A 205 -1.65 -4.79 -8.60
C LEU A 205 -1.96 -6.20 -9.08
N LEU A 206 -1.20 -7.18 -8.60
CA LEU A 206 -1.45 -8.60 -8.80
C LEU A 206 -1.64 -9.30 -7.45
N GLY A 207 -2.72 -10.07 -7.30
CA GLY A 207 -3.05 -10.76 -6.05
C GLY A 207 -1.92 -11.65 -5.53
N SER A 208 -1.31 -12.48 -6.38
CA SER A 208 -0.18 -13.33 -6.02
C SER A 208 0.53 -13.89 -7.27
N PHE A 209 1.70 -14.49 -7.07
CA PHE A 209 2.41 -15.26 -8.11
C PHE A 209 1.81 -16.66 -8.38
N ALA A 210 0.74 -17.05 -7.71
CA ALA A 210 0.19 -18.41 -7.81
C ALA A 210 -0.31 -18.77 -9.22
N SER A 211 -0.78 -17.79 -10.00
CA SER A 211 -1.23 -17.99 -11.38
C SER A 211 -0.21 -17.46 -12.38
N MET A 212 0.60 -18.35 -12.96
CA MET A 212 1.56 -17.98 -14.01
C MET A 212 0.87 -17.38 -15.24
N LYS A 213 -0.33 -17.86 -15.60
CA LYS A 213 -1.09 -17.30 -16.72
C LYS A 213 -1.41 -15.82 -16.48
N ARG A 214 -1.91 -15.49 -15.28
CA ARG A 214 -2.21 -14.09 -14.91
C ARG A 214 -0.94 -13.26 -14.81
N PHE A 215 0.10 -13.79 -14.17
CA PHE A 215 1.37 -13.09 -14.01
C PHE A 215 1.96 -12.64 -15.35
N PHE A 216 2.14 -13.56 -16.29
CA PHE A 216 2.66 -13.22 -17.61
C PHE A 216 1.65 -12.42 -18.45
N GLY A 217 0.35 -12.66 -18.29
CA GLY A 217 -0.68 -11.86 -18.95
C GLY A 217 -0.64 -10.40 -18.55
N GLU A 218 -0.45 -10.11 -17.26
CA GLU A 218 -0.30 -8.71 -16.79
C GLU A 218 1.01 -8.07 -17.25
N ILE A 219 2.11 -8.83 -17.29
CA ILE A 219 3.39 -8.33 -17.82
C ILE A 219 3.21 -7.85 -19.26
N GLU A 220 2.59 -8.67 -20.11
CA GLU A 220 2.38 -8.37 -21.53
C GLU A 220 1.35 -7.24 -21.71
N ARG A 221 0.20 -7.33 -21.04
CA ARG A 221 -0.90 -6.36 -21.16
C ARG A 221 -0.50 -4.96 -20.71
N CYS A 222 0.19 -4.86 -19.57
CA CYS A 222 0.56 -3.59 -18.97
C CYS A 222 1.95 -3.11 -19.38
N ARG A 223 2.70 -3.87 -20.19
CA ARG A 223 4.10 -3.56 -20.56
C ARG A 223 4.96 -3.31 -19.32
N VAL A 224 4.91 -4.24 -18.37
CA VAL A 224 5.63 -4.14 -17.11
C VAL A 224 7.14 -4.04 -17.34
N THR A 225 7.79 -3.04 -16.73
CA THR A 225 9.24 -2.82 -16.81
C THR A 225 10.00 -3.48 -15.65
N GLY A 226 9.33 -3.77 -14.54
CA GLY A 226 9.96 -4.37 -13.38
C GLY A 226 8.98 -4.97 -12.38
N PHE A 227 9.48 -5.84 -11.52
CA PHE A 227 8.74 -6.39 -10.40
C PHE A 227 9.69 -6.86 -9.29
N GLY A 228 9.28 -6.67 -8.04
CA GLY A 228 9.99 -7.19 -6.88
C GLY A 228 9.54 -8.60 -6.52
N MET A 229 10.47 -9.46 -6.07
CA MET A 229 10.13 -10.78 -5.55
C MET A 229 11.10 -11.24 -4.46
N VAL A 230 10.67 -12.23 -3.68
CA VAL A 230 11.55 -12.93 -2.74
C VAL A 230 12.14 -14.19 -3.38
N PRO A 231 13.28 -14.72 -2.89
CA PRO A 231 13.93 -15.89 -3.48
C PRO A 231 13.01 -17.11 -3.69
N ALA A 232 12.09 -17.35 -2.75
CA ALA A 232 11.12 -18.44 -2.87
C ALA A 232 10.15 -18.24 -4.06
N SER A 233 9.70 -17.01 -4.31
CA SER A 233 8.87 -16.68 -5.47
C SER A 233 9.64 -16.84 -6.77
N TRP A 234 10.92 -16.44 -6.80
CA TRP A 234 11.79 -16.66 -7.94
C TRP A 234 11.94 -18.15 -8.26
N ALA A 235 12.27 -18.98 -7.27
CA ALA A 235 12.41 -20.42 -7.45
C ALA A 235 11.12 -21.05 -8.01
N TYR A 236 9.96 -20.61 -7.52
CA TYR A 236 8.66 -21.07 -8.02
C TYR A 236 8.43 -20.65 -9.48
N ILE A 237 8.64 -19.39 -9.82
CA ILE A 237 8.46 -18.87 -11.19
C ILE A 237 9.43 -19.57 -12.15
N ALA A 238 10.72 -19.68 -11.77
CA ALA A 238 11.73 -20.36 -12.61
C ALA A 238 11.36 -21.82 -12.89
N LYS A 239 10.87 -22.54 -11.87
CA LYS A 239 10.39 -23.93 -12.04
C LYS A 239 9.15 -24.05 -12.92
N MET A 240 8.19 -23.12 -12.79
CA MET A 240 6.89 -23.20 -13.45
C MET A 240 6.86 -22.57 -14.83
N SER A 241 7.79 -21.67 -15.13
CA SER A 241 7.79 -20.91 -16.38
C SER A 241 8.92 -21.30 -17.35
N ALA A 242 9.87 -22.14 -16.90
CA ALA A 242 11.04 -22.56 -17.69
C ALA A 242 11.64 -21.36 -18.47
N ASP A 243 11.70 -21.46 -19.79
CA ASP A 243 12.33 -20.45 -20.65
C ASP A 243 11.47 -19.18 -20.87
N ARG A 244 10.21 -19.18 -20.39
CA ARG A 244 9.32 -18.03 -20.66
C ARG A 244 9.83 -16.75 -19.98
N ILE A 245 10.34 -16.85 -18.76
CA ILE A 245 10.86 -15.67 -18.05
C ILE A 245 12.12 -15.10 -18.72
N ALA A 246 12.92 -15.94 -19.35
CA ALA A 246 14.12 -15.50 -20.08
C ALA A 246 13.80 -14.54 -21.25
N ARG A 247 12.58 -14.59 -21.79
CA ARG A 247 12.13 -13.67 -22.85
C ARG A 247 11.97 -12.22 -22.40
N TYR A 248 11.92 -11.98 -21.09
CA TYR A 248 11.77 -10.66 -20.48
C TYR A 248 13.04 -10.16 -19.80
N ALA A 249 14.15 -10.88 -19.97
CA ALA A 249 15.47 -10.56 -19.37
C ALA A 249 16.37 -9.69 -20.26
N SER A 250 15.79 -9.04 -21.29
CA SER A 250 16.53 -8.19 -22.24
C SER A 250 16.45 -6.73 -21.87
#